data_2776a06385ee8da31f96ea953378d665
#
_entry.id   2776a06385ee8da31f96ea953378d665
#
_cell.length_a   1.000
_cell.length_b   1.000
_cell.length_c   1.000
_cell.angle_alpha   90.00
_cell.angle_beta   90.00
_cell.angle_gamma   90.00
#
_symmetry.space_group_name_H-M   'P 1'
#
loop_
_entity.id
_entity.type
_entity.pdbx_description
1 polymer ?
#
loop_
_entity_poly.entity_id
_entity_poly.type
_entity_poly.pdbx_seq_one_letter_code
_entity_poly.pdbx_strand_id
1 'polypeptide(L)'
;MLCLSTIESTTLELLKKLQQLPELRDTRLVGGTALALQLGHRKSIDLDFFGTINCDTQELVDAIKSVATLTILKESPHIHIYLIDGIKVDIVNYKYPWLDEVVLKQEIRMASFKDIAAMKITAVVGRGTKKDFIDIAFLLRHFSLDEILSFYSLKYNDGSIFMAMKSLAYFDDAENEPM
;
A
#
# COMPACT_ATOMS: atom_id res chain seq x y z
N MET A 1 -11.86 -9.29 -12.27
CA MET A 1 -10.54 -9.74 -12.79
C MET A 1 -9.50 -8.70 -12.39
N LEU A 2 -8.26 -9.11 -12.08
CA LEU A 2 -7.18 -8.14 -11.79
C LEU A 2 -6.53 -7.64 -13.08
N CYS A 3 -6.03 -6.40 -13.05
CA CYS A 3 -5.32 -5.74 -14.16
C CYS A 3 -3.82 -6.08 -14.08
N LEU A 4 -3.45 -7.32 -14.42
CA LEU A 4 -2.07 -7.82 -14.26
C LEU A 4 -1.04 -7.08 -15.13
N SER A 5 -1.47 -6.38 -16.18
CA SER A 5 -0.58 -5.55 -17.02
C SER A 5 -0.03 -4.31 -16.30
N THR A 6 -0.51 -4.02 -15.08
CA THR A 6 -0.04 -2.87 -14.27
C THR A 6 1.22 -3.15 -13.47
N ILE A 7 1.62 -4.41 -13.35
CA ILE A 7 2.87 -4.81 -12.68
C ILE A 7 3.68 -5.73 -13.59
N GLU A 8 4.97 -5.84 -13.35
CA GLU A 8 5.83 -6.76 -14.07
C GLU A 8 5.62 -8.21 -13.58
N SER A 9 5.89 -9.19 -14.44
CA SER A 9 5.74 -10.61 -14.10
C SER A 9 6.58 -11.01 -12.90
N THR A 10 7.80 -10.52 -12.80
CA THR A 10 8.72 -10.75 -11.66
C THR A 10 8.15 -10.20 -10.35
N THR A 11 7.53 -9.00 -10.38
CA THR A 11 6.85 -8.41 -9.23
C THR A 11 5.62 -9.23 -8.82
N LEU A 12 4.85 -9.74 -9.79
CA LEU A 12 3.70 -10.60 -9.51
C LEU A 12 4.12 -11.93 -8.89
N GLU A 13 5.18 -12.54 -9.39
CA GLU A 13 5.73 -13.78 -8.83
C GLU A 13 6.22 -13.58 -7.40
N LEU A 14 6.97 -12.52 -7.13
CA LEU A 14 7.42 -12.17 -5.79
C LEU A 14 6.23 -11.91 -4.84
N LEU A 15 5.23 -11.13 -5.29
CA LEU A 15 4.02 -10.87 -4.52
C LEU A 15 3.36 -12.18 -4.08
N LYS A 16 3.18 -13.13 -4.99
CA LYS A 16 2.57 -14.43 -4.68
C LYS A 16 3.41 -15.25 -3.69
N LYS A 17 4.73 -15.31 -3.89
CA LYS A 17 5.64 -16.00 -2.96
C LYS A 17 5.55 -15.42 -1.55
N LEU A 18 5.62 -14.09 -1.42
CA LEU A 18 5.56 -13.42 -0.12
C LEU A 18 4.22 -13.64 0.57
N GLN A 19 3.11 -13.59 -0.16
CA GLN A 19 1.78 -13.83 0.43
C GLN A 19 1.52 -15.29 0.85
N GLN A 20 2.35 -16.23 0.43
CA GLN A 20 2.30 -17.62 0.89
C GLN A 20 3.06 -17.84 2.20
N LEU A 21 3.93 -16.91 2.61
CA LEU A 21 4.66 -17.01 3.87
C LEU A 21 3.69 -16.91 5.06
N PRO A 22 3.78 -17.84 6.04
CA PRO A 22 2.94 -17.81 7.25
C PRO A 22 3.08 -16.50 8.04
N GLU A 23 4.28 -15.89 8.04
CA GLU A 23 4.62 -14.65 8.73
C GLU A 23 3.84 -13.45 8.17
N LEU A 24 3.44 -13.51 6.90
CA LEU A 24 2.70 -12.45 6.20
C LEU A 24 1.21 -12.78 5.97
N ARG A 25 0.69 -13.87 6.53
CA ARG A 25 -0.70 -14.33 6.29
C ARG A 25 -1.76 -13.29 6.70
N ASP A 26 -1.49 -12.51 7.76
CA ASP A 26 -2.42 -11.51 8.30
C ASP A 26 -2.15 -10.10 7.74
N THR A 27 -1.36 -10.01 6.66
CA THR A 27 -1.12 -8.78 5.93
C THR A 27 -1.96 -8.70 4.66
N ARG A 28 -2.15 -7.46 4.18
CA ARG A 28 -2.79 -7.14 2.88
C ARG A 28 -1.83 -6.33 2.03
N LEU A 29 -1.83 -6.59 0.73
CA LEU A 29 -1.20 -5.66 -0.21
C LEU A 29 -1.99 -4.35 -0.19
N VAL A 30 -1.29 -3.24 -0.05
CA VAL A 30 -1.87 -1.88 -0.01
C VAL A 30 -1.20 -0.98 -1.05
N GLY A 31 -1.36 0.32 -0.91
CA GLY A 31 -0.65 1.32 -1.70
C GLY A 31 -1.04 1.35 -3.17
N GLY A 32 -0.13 1.88 -3.97
CA GLY A 32 -0.35 2.07 -5.40
C GLY A 32 -0.50 0.76 -6.17
N THR A 33 0.23 -0.29 -5.77
CA THR A 33 0.18 -1.59 -6.47
C THR A 33 -1.15 -2.30 -6.24
N ALA A 34 -1.69 -2.27 -5.02
CA ALA A 34 -3.02 -2.82 -4.76
C ALA A 34 -4.11 -2.10 -5.55
N LEU A 35 -4.02 -0.77 -5.65
CA LEU A 35 -4.95 0.03 -6.42
C LEU A 35 -4.80 -0.22 -7.93
N ALA A 36 -3.57 -0.26 -8.44
CA ALA A 36 -3.27 -0.52 -9.85
C ALA A 36 -3.79 -1.89 -10.30
N LEU A 37 -3.58 -2.93 -9.50
CA LEU A 37 -4.13 -4.27 -9.79
C LEU A 37 -5.66 -4.29 -9.86
N GLN A 38 -6.33 -3.47 -9.08
CA GLN A 38 -7.80 -3.43 -9.02
C GLN A 38 -8.42 -2.51 -10.08
N LEU A 39 -7.77 -1.39 -10.44
CA LEU A 39 -8.30 -0.37 -11.37
C LEU A 39 -7.64 -0.35 -12.75
N GLY A 40 -6.40 -0.78 -12.87
CA GLY A 40 -5.67 -0.72 -14.13
C GLY A 40 -5.21 0.69 -14.55
N HIS A 41 -5.20 1.65 -13.63
CA HIS A 41 -5.06 3.08 -13.93
C HIS A 41 -3.62 3.56 -14.20
N ARG A 42 -2.62 2.84 -13.70
CA ARG A 42 -1.19 3.13 -13.93
C ARG A 42 -0.34 1.90 -13.65
N LYS A 43 0.92 1.94 -14.05
CA LYS A 43 1.91 0.94 -13.62
C LYS A 43 2.35 1.20 -12.17
N SER A 44 2.72 0.13 -11.47
CA SER A 44 3.29 0.18 -10.12
C SER A 44 4.34 -0.91 -9.95
N ILE A 45 5.40 -0.62 -9.19
CA ILE A 45 6.58 -1.49 -9.07
C ILE A 45 6.85 -1.93 -7.61
N ASP A 46 6.47 -1.12 -6.63
CA ASP A 46 6.73 -1.41 -5.22
C ASP A 46 5.65 -2.31 -4.62
N LEU A 47 5.98 -3.07 -3.60
CA LEU A 47 5.04 -3.90 -2.85
C LEU A 47 4.94 -3.39 -1.40
N ASP A 48 3.73 -3.08 -0.98
CA ASP A 48 3.45 -2.60 0.37
C ASP A 48 2.55 -3.62 1.09
N PHE A 49 3.05 -4.27 2.14
CA PHE A 49 2.31 -5.24 2.97
C PHE A 49 2.03 -4.65 4.35
N PHE A 50 0.77 -4.39 4.65
CA PHE A 50 0.34 -3.85 5.93
C PHE A 50 -0.61 -4.82 6.63
N GLY A 51 -0.41 -5.01 7.92
CA GLY A 51 -1.26 -5.89 8.74
C GLY A 51 -0.58 -6.31 10.02
N THR A 52 -1.09 -7.35 10.64
CA THR A 52 -0.51 -7.88 11.86
C THR A 52 0.64 -8.83 11.54
N ILE A 53 1.79 -8.58 12.15
CA ILE A 53 3.00 -9.42 12.05
C ILE A 53 3.24 -10.02 13.43
N ASN A 54 3.06 -11.35 13.54
CA ASN A 54 3.11 -12.10 14.80
C ASN A 54 4.44 -12.86 14.98
N CYS A 55 5.50 -12.46 14.30
CA CYS A 55 6.84 -13.01 14.43
C CYS A 55 7.84 -11.90 14.76
N ASP A 56 9.02 -12.26 15.22
CA ASP A 56 10.10 -11.29 15.38
C ASP A 56 10.76 -10.94 14.05
N THR A 57 11.61 -9.90 14.06
CA THR A 57 12.27 -9.41 12.85
C THR A 57 13.19 -10.47 12.22
N GLN A 58 13.88 -11.28 13.04
CA GLN A 58 14.79 -12.31 12.53
C GLN A 58 14.01 -13.45 11.85
N GLU A 59 12.91 -13.88 12.44
CA GLU A 59 12.01 -14.89 11.86
C GLU A 59 11.47 -14.41 10.51
N LEU A 60 11.03 -13.14 10.42
CA LEU A 60 10.55 -12.55 9.17
C LEU A 60 11.65 -12.53 8.10
N VAL A 61 12.86 -12.10 8.45
CA VAL A 61 14.02 -12.06 7.55
C VAL A 61 14.37 -13.46 7.05
N ASP A 62 14.40 -14.46 7.93
CA ASP A 62 14.75 -15.83 7.57
C ASP A 62 13.68 -16.46 6.67
N ALA A 63 12.39 -16.19 6.95
CA ALA A 63 11.28 -16.61 6.09
C ALA A 63 11.41 -16.02 4.67
N ILE A 64 11.69 -14.72 4.55
CA ILE A 64 11.86 -14.08 3.24
C ILE A 64 13.09 -14.63 2.51
N LYS A 65 14.22 -14.81 3.21
CA LYS A 65 15.45 -15.37 2.63
C LYS A 65 15.28 -16.81 2.15
N SER A 66 14.31 -17.55 2.67
CA SER A 66 14.01 -18.91 2.21
C SER A 66 13.41 -18.95 0.80
N VAL A 67 12.84 -17.86 0.31
CA VAL A 67 12.11 -17.79 -0.97
C VAL A 67 12.67 -16.77 -1.96
N ALA A 68 13.52 -15.82 -1.51
CA ALA A 68 14.04 -14.73 -2.34
C ALA A 68 15.37 -14.16 -1.79
N THR A 69 16.06 -13.37 -2.60
CA THR A 69 17.25 -12.62 -2.16
C THR A 69 16.82 -11.32 -1.48
N LEU A 70 17.29 -11.10 -0.25
CA LEU A 70 16.90 -9.95 0.57
C LEU A 70 18.09 -9.06 0.88
N THR A 71 17.92 -7.75 0.68
CA THR A 71 18.78 -6.68 1.20
C THR A 71 17.97 -5.78 2.12
N ILE A 72 18.47 -5.54 3.32
CA ILE A 72 17.82 -4.69 4.32
C ILE A 72 18.14 -3.23 4.01
N LEU A 73 17.12 -2.39 3.78
CA LEU A 73 17.26 -0.96 3.60
C LEU A 73 17.00 -0.19 4.90
N LYS A 74 15.96 -0.63 5.65
CA LYS A 74 15.62 -0.06 6.95
C LYS A 74 14.85 -1.07 7.79
N GLU A 75 15.15 -1.11 9.08
CA GLU A 75 14.40 -1.88 10.06
C GLU A 75 14.05 -1.05 11.29
N SER A 76 12.86 -1.26 11.80
CA SER A 76 12.38 -0.77 13.08
C SER A 76 11.37 -1.78 13.65
N PRO A 77 10.92 -1.68 14.90
CA PRO A 77 9.98 -2.65 15.49
C PRO A 77 8.67 -2.83 14.72
N HIS A 78 8.27 -1.85 13.90
CA HIS A 78 6.99 -1.88 13.20
C HIS A 78 7.09 -1.65 11.69
N ILE A 79 8.25 -1.26 11.17
CA ILE A 79 8.44 -0.92 9.75
C ILE A 79 9.71 -1.57 9.25
N HIS A 80 9.56 -2.41 8.24
CA HIS A 80 10.65 -3.09 7.56
C HIS A 80 10.63 -2.67 6.09
N ILE A 81 11.73 -2.12 5.59
CA ILE A 81 11.90 -1.72 4.20
C ILE A 81 13.02 -2.55 3.62
N TYR A 82 12.71 -3.37 2.64
CA TYR A 82 13.62 -4.30 2.02
C TYR A 82 13.71 -4.10 0.52
N LEU A 83 14.83 -4.51 -0.05
CA LEU A 83 14.96 -4.78 -1.48
C LEU A 83 14.97 -6.30 -1.64
N ILE A 84 13.93 -6.87 -2.23
CA ILE A 84 13.75 -8.31 -2.40
C ILE A 84 13.74 -8.62 -3.90
N ASP A 85 14.69 -9.42 -4.37
CA ASP A 85 14.91 -9.69 -5.80
C ASP A 85 14.95 -8.41 -6.66
N GLY A 86 15.50 -7.30 -6.09
CA GLY A 86 15.57 -6.00 -6.76
C GLY A 86 14.28 -5.16 -6.69
N ILE A 87 13.23 -5.64 -6.03
CA ILE A 87 11.96 -4.94 -5.85
C ILE A 87 11.89 -4.38 -4.44
N LYS A 88 11.51 -3.09 -4.32
CA LYS A 88 11.27 -2.46 -3.02
C LYS A 88 10.01 -3.03 -2.39
N VAL A 89 10.14 -3.50 -1.16
CA VAL A 89 9.05 -4.10 -0.38
C VAL A 89 9.00 -3.44 1.00
N ASP A 90 7.88 -2.82 1.32
CA ASP A 90 7.60 -2.25 2.63
C ASP A 90 6.67 -3.20 3.39
N ILE A 91 7.08 -3.65 4.58
CA ILE A 91 6.30 -4.53 5.45
C ILE A 91 6.06 -3.79 6.77
N VAL A 92 4.79 -3.55 7.11
CA VAL A 92 4.41 -2.71 8.24
C VAL A 92 3.48 -3.47 9.19
N ASN A 93 3.91 -3.57 10.46
CA ASN A 93 3.02 -4.01 11.53
C ASN A 93 2.02 -2.89 11.84
N TYR A 94 0.82 -3.01 11.25
CA TYR A 94 -0.14 -1.92 11.07
C TYR A 94 -1.21 -1.93 12.14
N LYS A 95 -1.26 -0.87 12.95
CA LYS A 95 -2.13 -0.76 14.13
C LYS A 95 -3.54 -0.20 13.88
N TYR A 96 -3.74 0.45 12.72
CA TYR A 96 -5.03 1.09 12.43
C TYR A 96 -6.08 0.08 11.96
N PRO A 97 -7.38 0.32 12.24
CA PRO A 97 -8.43 -0.60 11.87
C PRO A 97 -8.59 -0.71 10.34
N TRP A 98 -8.99 -1.87 9.87
CA TRP A 98 -9.47 -2.03 8.50
C TRP A 98 -10.92 -1.58 8.42
N LEU A 99 -11.28 -0.84 7.38
CA LEU A 99 -12.64 -0.34 7.17
C LEU A 99 -13.55 -1.39 6.54
N ASP A 100 -12.97 -2.25 5.71
CA ASP A 100 -13.67 -3.34 5.05
C ASP A 100 -12.89 -4.65 5.19
N GLU A 101 -13.54 -5.75 4.84
CA GLU A 101 -12.91 -7.07 4.74
C GLU A 101 -11.80 -7.09 3.68
N VAL A 102 -10.93 -8.10 3.79
CA VAL A 102 -9.87 -8.32 2.80
C VAL A 102 -10.46 -8.61 1.42
N VAL A 103 -9.93 -7.94 0.40
CA VAL A 103 -10.27 -8.23 -0.98
C VAL A 103 -9.37 -9.36 -1.48
N LEU A 104 -9.94 -10.55 -1.62
CA LEU A 104 -9.24 -11.71 -2.17
C LEU A 104 -9.63 -11.91 -3.64
N LYS A 105 -8.67 -11.73 -4.55
CA LYS A 105 -8.86 -11.98 -6.00
C LYS A 105 -7.63 -12.69 -6.56
N GLN A 106 -7.84 -13.79 -7.29
CA GLN A 106 -6.75 -14.57 -7.89
C GLN A 106 -5.64 -14.92 -6.87
N GLU A 107 -6.07 -15.32 -5.66
CA GLU A 107 -5.22 -15.67 -4.51
C GLU A 107 -4.38 -14.51 -3.94
N ILE A 108 -4.61 -13.27 -4.40
CA ILE A 108 -3.94 -12.06 -3.87
C ILE A 108 -4.86 -11.38 -2.85
N ARG A 109 -4.35 -11.21 -1.62
CA ARG A 109 -5.00 -10.47 -0.53
C ARG A 109 -4.65 -8.99 -0.65
N MET A 110 -5.66 -8.14 -0.80
CA MET A 110 -5.51 -6.70 -0.97
C MET A 110 -6.42 -5.94 0.00
N ALA A 111 -6.07 -4.70 0.28
CA ALA A 111 -6.96 -3.78 0.95
C ALA A 111 -8.12 -3.34 0.04
N SER A 112 -9.23 -2.96 0.65
CA SER A 112 -10.39 -2.40 -0.04
C SER A 112 -10.10 -1.01 -0.62
N PHE A 113 -10.94 -0.55 -1.54
CA PHE A 113 -10.84 0.83 -2.04
C PHE A 113 -11.02 1.89 -0.94
N LYS A 114 -11.87 1.64 0.07
CA LYS A 114 -12.04 2.56 1.20
C LYS A 114 -10.78 2.68 2.04
N ASP A 115 -10.16 1.52 2.34
CA ASP A 115 -8.89 1.49 3.06
C ASP A 115 -7.78 2.20 2.29
N ILE A 116 -7.64 1.89 0.99
CA ILE A 116 -6.62 2.52 0.14
C ILE A 116 -6.88 4.02 0.02
N ALA A 117 -8.13 4.47 -0.12
CA ALA A 117 -8.49 5.88 -0.19
C ALA A 117 -8.05 6.63 1.08
N ALA A 118 -8.39 6.11 2.25
CA ALA A 118 -7.95 6.68 3.53
C ALA A 118 -6.42 6.74 3.65
N MET A 119 -5.73 5.66 3.24
CA MET A 119 -4.26 5.59 3.25
C MET A 119 -3.62 6.57 2.26
N LYS A 120 -4.26 6.83 1.12
CA LYS A 120 -3.78 7.83 0.14
C LYS A 120 -3.90 9.26 0.64
N ILE A 121 -4.93 9.58 1.44
CA ILE A 121 -4.99 10.88 2.14
C ILE A 121 -3.79 11.03 3.08
N THR A 122 -3.46 10.00 3.87
CA THR A 122 -2.26 10.03 4.74
C THR A 122 -0.98 10.24 3.92
N ALA A 123 -0.86 9.58 2.76
CA ALA A 123 0.30 9.75 1.88
C ALA A 123 0.41 11.17 1.33
N VAL A 124 -0.70 11.80 0.93
CA VAL A 124 -0.73 13.19 0.47
C VAL A 124 -0.37 14.15 1.60
N VAL A 125 -0.87 13.94 2.81
CA VAL A 125 -0.50 14.76 3.99
C VAL A 125 0.99 14.66 4.31
N GLY A 126 1.58 13.46 4.16
CA GLY A 126 2.97 13.21 4.54
C GLY A 126 3.99 13.58 3.46
N ARG A 127 3.74 13.22 2.21
CA ARG A 127 4.70 13.38 1.09
C ARG A 127 4.12 14.07 -0.14
N GLY A 128 2.83 13.84 -0.44
CA GLY A 128 2.10 14.51 -1.51
C GLY A 128 2.69 14.31 -2.91
N THR A 129 3.13 13.10 -3.25
CA THR A 129 3.73 12.84 -4.57
C THR A 129 2.67 12.81 -5.68
N LYS A 130 3.09 13.08 -6.93
CA LYS A 130 2.23 13.02 -8.12
C LYS A 130 1.42 11.73 -8.21
N LYS A 131 2.05 10.59 -7.91
CA LYS A 131 1.39 9.27 -7.91
C LYS A 131 0.25 9.19 -6.89
N ASP A 132 0.40 9.82 -5.71
CA ASP A 132 -0.63 9.84 -4.69
C ASP A 132 -1.86 10.65 -5.14
N PHE A 133 -1.67 11.79 -5.78
CA PHE A 133 -2.75 12.59 -6.36
C PHE A 133 -3.46 11.87 -7.51
N ILE A 134 -2.71 11.20 -8.39
CA ILE A 134 -3.30 10.38 -9.46
C ILE A 134 -4.17 9.27 -8.87
N ASP A 135 -3.68 8.56 -7.87
CA ASP A 135 -4.42 7.50 -7.19
C ASP A 135 -5.74 8.04 -6.58
N ILE A 136 -5.70 9.21 -5.93
CA ILE A 136 -6.90 9.89 -5.41
C ILE A 136 -7.86 10.30 -6.53
N ALA A 137 -7.35 10.86 -7.64
CA ALA A 137 -8.19 11.26 -8.77
C ALA A 137 -8.96 10.06 -9.36
N PHE A 138 -8.36 8.88 -9.40
CA PHE A 138 -9.06 7.66 -9.83
C PHE A 138 -10.04 7.14 -8.78
N LEU A 139 -9.73 7.25 -7.48
CA LEU A 139 -10.64 6.89 -6.39
C LEU A 139 -11.87 7.82 -6.34
N LEU A 140 -11.73 9.10 -6.71
CA LEU A 140 -12.85 10.05 -6.83
C LEU A 140 -13.86 9.69 -7.93
N ARG A 141 -13.56 8.73 -8.80
CA ARG A 141 -14.54 8.14 -9.73
C ARG A 141 -15.47 7.13 -9.06
N HIS A 142 -15.11 6.66 -7.86
CA HIS A 142 -15.86 5.66 -7.09
C HIS A 142 -16.50 6.24 -5.83
N PHE A 143 -15.92 7.31 -5.29
CA PHE A 143 -16.35 7.95 -4.05
C PHE A 143 -16.30 9.47 -4.21
N SER A 144 -17.19 10.18 -3.52
CA SER A 144 -17.07 11.63 -3.36
C SER A 144 -15.88 11.99 -2.45
N LEU A 145 -15.42 13.23 -2.50
CA LEU A 145 -14.36 13.70 -1.60
C LEU A 145 -14.78 13.59 -0.12
N ASP A 146 -16.04 13.90 0.19
CA ASP A 146 -16.58 13.81 1.55
C ASP A 146 -16.54 12.36 2.08
N GLU A 147 -16.86 11.38 1.22
CA GLU A 147 -16.73 9.97 1.58
C GLU A 147 -15.26 9.57 1.86
N ILE A 148 -14.33 9.98 0.99
CA ILE A 148 -12.90 9.69 1.18
C ILE A 148 -12.38 10.32 2.48
N LEU A 149 -12.75 11.56 2.79
CA LEU A 149 -12.41 12.22 4.05
C LEU A 149 -13.05 11.54 5.26
N SER A 150 -14.28 11.02 5.11
CA SER A 150 -14.92 10.20 6.13
C SER A 150 -14.17 8.89 6.38
N PHE A 151 -13.73 8.18 5.35
CA PHE A 151 -12.89 6.98 5.47
C PHE A 151 -11.57 7.28 6.19
N TYR A 152 -10.93 8.42 5.84
CA TYR A 152 -9.72 8.88 6.52
C TYR A 152 -9.95 9.09 8.01
N SER A 153 -11.02 9.79 8.41
CA SER A 153 -11.36 10.04 9.82
C SER A 153 -11.68 8.75 10.58
N LEU A 154 -12.40 7.81 9.95
CA LEU A 154 -12.73 6.52 10.55
C LEU A 154 -11.49 5.64 10.78
N LYS A 155 -10.54 5.72 9.86
CA LYS A 155 -9.32 4.92 9.91
C LYS A 155 -8.26 5.53 10.82
N TYR A 156 -8.12 6.84 10.81
CA TYR A 156 -7.08 7.60 11.52
C TYR A 156 -7.73 8.59 12.47
N ASN A 157 -8.07 8.12 13.68
CA ASN A 157 -8.70 8.95 14.72
C ASN A 157 -7.80 10.08 15.24
N ASP A 158 -6.49 9.98 14.99
CA ASP A 158 -5.46 10.99 15.28
C ASP A 158 -5.16 11.90 14.07
N GLY A 159 -5.83 11.68 12.93
CA GLY A 159 -5.64 12.44 11.70
C GLY A 159 -6.39 13.78 11.70
N SER A 160 -5.79 14.78 11.06
CA SER A 160 -6.39 16.12 10.91
C SER A 160 -7.05 16.28 9.53
N ILE A 161 -8.37 16.41 9.51
CA ILE A 161 -9.15 16.73 8.29
C ILE A 161 -8.70 18.06 7.67
N PHE A 162 -8.41 19.06 8.50
CA PHE A 162 -7.92 20.35 8.03
C PHE A 162 -6.59 20.19 7.26
N MET A 163 -5.65 19.41 7.81
CA MET A 163 -4.38 19.14 7.13
C MET A 163 -4.58 18.32 5.85
N ALA A 164 -5.49 17.35 5.86
CA ALA A 164 -5.84 16.58 4.67
C ALA A 164 -6.37 17.48 3.55
N MET A 165 -7.35 18.34 3.83
CA MET A 165 -7.90 19.29 2.87
C MET A 165 -6.85 20.28 2.36
N LYS A 166 -6.04 20.83 3.27
CA LYS A 166 -4.95 21.75 2.91
C LYS A 166 -3.96 21.06 1.98
N SER A 167 -3.52 19.84 2.32
CA SER A 167 -2.53 19.08 1.51
C SER A 167 -3.09 18.73 0.14
N LEU A 168 -4.37 18.41 0.02
CA LEU A 168 -5.02 18.14 -1.27
C LEU A 168 -5.03 19.36 -2.20
N ALA A 169 -4.99 20.60 -1.67
CA ALA A 169 -4.92 21.81 -2.46
C ALA A 169 -3.53 22.07 -3.09
N TYR A 170 -2.48 21.37 -2.65
CA TYR A 170 -1.10 21.55 -3.15
C TYR A 170 -0.72 20.59 -4.29
N PHE A 171 -1.68 20.15 -5.11
CA PHE A 171 -1.42 19.22 -6.21
C PHE A 171 -0.51 19.81 -7.31
N ASP A 172 -0.50 21.13 -7.49
CA ASP A 172 0.37 21.81 -8.47
C ASP A 172 1.85 21.62 -8.15
N ASP A 173 2.22 21.54 -6.87
CA ASP A 173 3.61 21.33 -6.44
C ASP A 173 4.13 19.94 -6.88
N ALA A 174 3.24 18.96 -6.99
CA ALA A 174 3.57 17.61 -7.41
C ALA A 174 3.58 17.41 -8.95
N GLU A 175 3.14 18.39 -9.74
CA GLU A 175 2.96 18.23 -11.19
C GLU A 175 4.27 17.93 -11.92
N ASN A 176 5.38 18.47 -11.46
CA ASN A 176 6.69 18.32 -12.07
C ASN A 176 7.44 17.03 -11.66
N GLU A 177 6.87 16.21 -10.79
CA GLU A 177 7.49 14.95 -10.38
C GLU A 177 7.39 13.89 -11.50
N PRO A 178 8.39 12.99 -11.62
CA PRO A 178 8.33 11.87 -12.55
C PRO A 178 7.26 10.86 -12.13
N MET A 179 6.72 10.16 -13.13
CA MET A 179 5.77 9.07 -12.91
C MET A 179 6.48 7.79 -12.45
#